data_93ecda6b40e7327369e3081ca7abc851
#
_entry.id   93ecda6b40e7327369e3081ca7abc851
#
_cell.length_a   1.000
_cell.length_b   1.000
_cell.length_c   1.000
_cell.angle_alpha   90.00
_cell.angle_beta   90.00
_cell.angle_gamma   90.00
#
_symmetry.space_group_name_H-M   'P 1'
#
loop_
_entity.id
_entity.type
_entity.pdbx_description
1 polymer ?
#
loop_
_entity_poly.entity_id
_entity_poly.type
_entity_poly.pdbx_seq_one_letter_code
_entity_poly.pdbx_strand_id
1 'polypeptide(L)'
;MYVTSEHLRDQVIGPTLKYLGAWTPAIESFLLNTAIDAPELGLFSARNEGLGIFHITSAQHRDIWDRYLAFNPEMASRVRGLASQRVFLTEPDKELQTNLGYCTAIAWLLYKRSTMVIEEPVHSEMARA
;
A
#
# COMPACT_ATOMS: atom_id res chain seq x y z
N MET A 1 6.61 22.93 -1.15
CA MET A 1 7.69 21.99 -1.15
C MET A 1 7.38 20.82 -2.06
N TYR A 2 8.40 20.31 -2.68
CA TYR A 2 8.25 19.43 -3.78
C TYR A 2 9.14 18.22 -3.62
N VAL A 3 8.56 17.08 -3.81
CA VAL A 3 9.25 15.81 -3.62
C VAL A 3 9.63 15.25 -4.97
N THR A 4 10.92 15.04 -5.20
CA THR A 4 11.37 14.43 -6.45
C THR A 4 11.13 12.92 -6.41
N SER A 5 11.13 12.30 -7.59
CA SER A 5 10.97 10.85 -7.65
C SER A 5 12.12 10.14 -6.94
N GLU A 6 13.33 10.70 -7.01
CA GLU A 6 14.46 10.11 -6.30
C GLU A 6 14.27 10.18 -4.79
N HIS A 7 13.79 11.31 -4.29
CA HIS A 7 13.50 11.45 -2.86
C HIS A 7 12.46 10.44 -2.44
N LEU A 8 11.39 10.32 -3.23
CA LEU A 8 10.31 9.41 -2.90
C LEU A 8 10.82 7.98 -2.83
N ARG A 9 11.61 7.58 -3.83
CA ARG A 9 12.17 6.24 -3.85
C ARG A 9 13.12 6.00 -2.67
N ASP A 10 14.07 6.91 -2.48
CA ASP A 10 15.18 6.70 -1.54
C ASP A 10 14.81 6.97 -0.08
N GLN A 11 13.88 7.87 0.15
CA GLN A 11 13.55 8.29 1.51
C GLN A 11 12.23 7.75 2.01
N VAL A 12 11.36 7.27 1.14
CA VAL A 12 10.04 6.80 1.52
C VAL A 12 9.81 5.35 1.10
N ILE A 13 9.76 5.09 -0.19
CA ILE A 13 9.36 3.77 -0.68
C ILE A 13 10.38 2.70 -0.30
N GLY A 14 11.64 2.93 -0.58
CA GLY A 14 12.68 1.96 -0.25
C GLY A 14 12.75 1.63 1.23
N PRO A 15 12.90 2.65 2.09
CA PRO A 15 12.97 2.39 3.53
C PRO A 15 11.71 1.72 4.08
N THR A 16 10.53 2.10 3.59
CA THR A 16 9.29 1.49 4.05
C THR A 16 9.24 0.02 3.68
N LEU A 17 9.59 -0.31 2.45
CA LEU A 17 9.58 -1.70 2.02
C LEU A 17 10.60 -2.53 2.80
N LYS A 18 11.75 -1.95 3.10
CA LYS A 18 12.75 -2.66 3.90
C LYS A 18 12.26 -2.89 5.32
N TYR A 19 11.60 -1.91 5.88
CA TYR A 19 11.00 -2.04 7.22
C TYR A 19 9.97 -3.18 7.23
N LEU A 20 9.20 -3.31 6.17
CA LEU A 20 8.19 -4.35 6.08
C LEU A 20 8.77 -5.71 5.70
N GLY A 21 10.04 -5.75 5.36
CA GLY A 21 10.69 -6.99 4.92
C GLY A 21 10.29 -7.42 3.53
N ALA A 22 9.88 -6.46 2.70
CA ALA A 22 9.32 -6.75 1.38
C ALA A 22 10.07 -6.07 0.23
N TRP A 23 11.23 -5.49 0.51
CA TRP A 23 11.93 -4.74 -0.52
C TRP A 23 12.48 -5.62 -1.63
N THR A 24 12.18 -5.27 -2.86
CA THR A 24 12.86 -5.74 -4.05
C THR A 24 12.93 -4.58 -5.02
N PRO A 25 13.93 -4.57 -5.92
CA PRO A 25 13.99 -3.49 -6.91
C PRO A 25 12.73 -3.39 -7.76
N ALA A 26 12.13 -4.53 -8.08
CA ALA A 26 10.93 -4.56 -8.91
C ALA A 26 9.74 -3.90 -8.21
N ILE A 27 9.53 -4.23 -6.94
CA ILE A 27 8.42 -3.67 -6.19
C ILE A 27 8.62 -2.18 -5.95
N GLU A 28 9.86 -1.80 -5.63
CA GLU A 28 10.18 -0.40 -5.45
C GLU A 28 9.88 0.41 -6.70
N SER A 29 10.31 -0.10 -7.85
CA SER A 29 10.04 0.58 -9.13
C SER A 29 8.56 0.62 -9.45
N PHE A 30 7.85 -0.47 -9.18
CA PHE A 30 6.42 -0.51 -9.44
C PHE A 30 5.69 0.55 -8.61
N LEU A 31 6.00 0.64 -7.32
CA LEU A 31 5.33 1.62 -6.47
C LEU A 31 5.70 3.04 -6.84
N LEU A 32 6.97 3.26 -7.21
CA LEU A 32 7.37 4.59 -7.63
C LEU A 32 6.60 5.02 -8.88
N ASN A 33 6.48 4.12 -9.85
CA ASN A 33 5.73 4.41 -11.06
C ASN A 33 4.25 4.60 -10.77
N THR A 34 3.72 3.86 -9.82
CA THR A 34 2.33 4.00 -9.42
C THR A 34 2.06 5.38 -8.83
N ALA A 35 3.00 5.88 -8.01
CA ALA A 35 2.84 7.20 -7.42
C ALA A 35 2.84 8.30 -8.48
N ILE A 36 3.63 8.10 -9.54
CA ILE A 36 3.76 9.09 -10.61
C ILE A 36 2.59 8.97 -11.59
N ASP A 37 2.24 7.74 -11.98
CA ASP A 37 1.25 7.48 -13.03
C ASP A 37 0.09 6.63 -12.52
N ALA A 38 -0.28 6.80 -11.27
CA ALA A 38 -1.26 5.94 -10.64
C ALA A 38 -2.56 5.73 -11.44
N PRO A 39 -3.15 6.78 -12.00
CA PRO A 39 -4.42 6.60 -12.71
C PRO A 39 -4.33 5.66 -13.90
N GLU A 40 -3.16 5.50 -14.45
CA GLU A 40 -2.97 4.72 -15.66
C GLU A 40 -2.69 3.25 -15.42
N LEU A 41 -2.34 2.88 -14.20
CA LEU A 41 -1.95 1.52 -13.92
C LEU A 41 -3.12 0.60 -13.57
N GLY A 42 -4.28 1.16 -13.31
CA GLY A 42 -5.49 0.39 -13.10
C GLY A 42 -5.57 -0.39 -11.79
N LEU A 43 -4.52 -0.39 -11.01
CA LEU A 43 -4.52 -1.09 -9.72
C LEU A 43 -5.19 -0.28 -8.63
N PHE A 44 -5.00 1.03 -8.67
CA PHE A 44 -5.58 1.94 -7.71
C PHE A 44 -6.61 2.80 -8.40
N SER A 45 -7.50 3.41 -7.61
CA SER A 45 -8.55 4.24 -8.16
C SER A 45 -7.98 5.41 -8.96
N ALA A 46 -8.52 5.63 -10.15
CA ALA A 46 -8.16 6.78 -10.97
C ALA A 46 -9.07 7.95 -10.70
N ARG A 47 -9.98 7.82 -9.76
CA ARG A 47 -10.97 8.85 -9.49
C ARG A 47 -10.48 9.81 -8.42
N ASN A 48 -11.18 10.90 -8.28
CA ASN A 48 -10.78 11.96 -7.35
C ASN A 48 -10.94 11.57 -5.89
N GLU A 49 -11.64 10.50 -5.59
CA GLU A 49 -11.80 10.08 -4.22
C GLU A 49 -10.56 9.36 -3.67
N GLY A 50 -9.54 9.16 -4.51
CA GLY A 50 -8.30 8.57 -4.04
C GLY A 50 -7.54 9.51 -3.13
N LEU A 51 -6.92 8.95 -2.09
CA LEU A 51 -6.20 9.72 -1.07
C LEU A 51 -4.71 9.46 -1.15
N GLY A 52 -3.94 10.55 -0.99
CA GLY A 52 -2.49 10.45 -0.95
C GLY A 52 -1.87 10.19 -2.31
N ILE A 53 -0.56 9.93 -2.31
CA ILE A 53 0.20 9.83 -3.54
C ILE A 53 -0.13 8.58 -4.36
N PHE A 54 -0.74 7.59 -3.75
CA PHE A 54 -1.12 6.36 -4.44
C PHE A 54 -2.62 6.31 -4.76
N HIS A 55 -3.35 7.37 -4.48
CA HIS A 55 -4.77 7.47 -4.81
C HIS A 55 -5.59 6.30 -4.27
N ILE A 56 -5.40 6.02 -2.98
CA ILE A 56 -6.10 4.92 -2.31
C ILE A 56 -7.43 5.41 -1.79
N THR A 57 -8.51 4.70 -2.12
CA THR A 57 -9.82 5.11 -1.63
C THR A 57 -10.02 4.69 -0.18
N SER A 58 -10.96 5.37 0.48
CA SER A 58 -11.30 5.02 1.85
C SER A 58 -11.79 3.57 1.95
N ALA A 59 -12.55 3.14 0.95
CA ALA A 59 -13.05 1.76 0.91
C ALA A 59 -11.91 0.76 0.81
N GLN A 60 -10.92 1.04 -0.03
CA GLN A 60 -9.75 0.18 -0.15
C GLN A 60 -8.97 0.13 1.16
N HIS A 61 -8.80 1.27 1.79
CA HIS A 61 -8.08 1.37 3.05
C HIS A 61 -8.76 0.53 4.13
N ARG A 62 -10.06 0.69 4.25
CA ARG A 62 -10.82 -0.07 5.25
C ARG A 62 -10.78 -1.57 4.95
N ASP A 63 -10.91 -1.92 3.68
CA ASP A 63 -10.94 -3.31 3.28
C ASP A 63 -9.63 -4.03 3.58
N ILE A 64 -8.49 -3.35 3.33
CA ILE A 64 -7.20 -3.99 3.60
C ILE A 64 -7.02 -4.27 5.09
N TRP A 65 -7.55 -3.40 5.95
CA TRP A 65 -7.50 -3.64 7.39
C TRP A 65 -8.47 -4.72 7.83
N ASP A 66 -9.69 -4.66 7.34
CA ASP A 66 -10.74 -5.56 7.82
C ASP A 66 -10.60 -6.98 7.27
N ARG A 67 -10.14 -7.12 6.05
CA ARG A 67 -10.14 -8.41 5.37
C ARG A 67 -8.75 -9.00 5.13
N TYR A 68 -7.71 -8.26 5.40
CA TYR A 68 -6.36 -8.78 5.23
C TYR A 68 -5.55 -8.65 6.50
N LEU A 69 -5.35 -7.43 6.98
CA LEU A 69 -4.51 -7.20 8.15
C LEU A 69 -5.14 -7.76 9.43
N ALA A 70 -6.46 -7.79 9.50
CA ALA A 70 -7.13 -8.37 10.65
C ALA A 70 -6.76 -9.84 10.86
N PHE A 71 -6.35 -10.51 9.79
CA PHE A 71 -5.96 -11.92 9.85
C PHE A 71 -4.46 -12.12 9.76
N ASN A 72 -3.70 -11.04 9.86
CA ASN A 72 -2.24 -11.11 9.79
C ASN A 72 -1.66 -10.18 10.86
N PRO A 73 -1.70 -10.61 12.12
CA PRO A 73 -1.34 -9.72 13.24
C PRO A 73 0.09 -9.20 13.19
N GLU A 74 1.02 -9.99 12.67
CA GLU A 74 2.41 -9.54 12.61
C GLU A 74 2.55 -8.38 11.63
N MET A 75 1.98 -8.51 10.45
CA MET A 75 2.03 -7.43 9.47
C MET A 75 1.22 -6.24 9.93
N ALA A 76 0.06 -6.49 10.54
CA ALA A 76 -0.77 -5.42 11.08
C ALA A 76 0.01 -4.59 12.09
N SER A 77 0.78 -5.25 12.93
CA SER A 77 1.61 -4.56 13.92
C SER A 77 2.65 -3.67 13.26
N ARG A 78 3.30 -4.18 12.22
CA ARG A 78 4.31 -3.39 11.51
C ARG A 78 3.71 -2.17 10.84
N VAL A 79 2.58 -2.37 10.18
CA VAL A 79 1.89 -1.26 9.49
C VAL A 79 1.41 -0.24 10.52
N ARG A 80 0.85 -0.73 11.62
CA ARG A 80 0.40 0.14 12.69
C ARG A 80 1.56 0.97 13.26
N GLY A 81 2.76 0.39 13.30
CA GLY A 81 3.95 1.09 13.77
C GLY A 81 4.35 2.27 12.90
N LEU A 82 3.92 2.30 11.66
CA LEU A 82 4.19 3.43 10.77
C LEU A 82 3.18 4.55 10.95
N ALA A 83 2.02 4.25 11.51
CA ALA A 83 0.95 5.23 11.64
C ALA A 83 1.14 6.13 12.85
N SER A 84 0.63 7.36 12.72
CA SER A 84 0.55 8.27 13.84
C SER A 84 -0.53 7.78 14.79
N GLN A 85 -0.20 7.68 16.08
CA GLN A 85 -1.18 7.16 17.03
C GLN A 85 -2.45 8.01 17.07
N ARG A 86 -2.25 9.30 17.06
CA ARG A 86 -3.37 10.21 17.19
C ARG A 86 -4.27 10.21 15.96
N VAL A 87 -3.67 10.42 14.80
CA VAL A 87 -4.44 10.53 13.57
C VAL A 87 -5.09 9.20 13.22
N PHE A 88 -4.37 8.11 13.39
CA PHE A 88 -4.90 6.80 13.06
C PHE A 88 -6.16 6.47 13.87
N LEU A 89 -6.17 6.86 15.14
CA LEU A 89 -7.30 6.53 16.01
C LEU A 89 -8.51 7.39 15.75
N THR A 90 -8.33 8.60 15.24
CA THR A 90 -9.44 9.51 15.03
C THR A 90 -9.89 9.60 13.57
N GLU A 91 -8.93 9.68 12.66
CA GLU A 91 -9.22 9.81 11.23
C GLU A 91 -8.21 9.01 10.44
N PRO A 92 -8.35 7.68 10.42
CA PRO A 92 -7.33 6.82 9.80
C PRO A 92 -7.06 7.13 8.33
N ASP A 93 -8.05 7.59 7.59
CA ASP A 93 -7.83 7.92 6.18
C ASP A 93 -6.88 9.08 5.99
N LYS A 94 -6.74 9.94 7.00
CA LYS A 94 -5.80 11.06 6.90
C LYS A 94 -4.35 10.59 6.87
N GLU A 95 -4.07 9.42 7.42
CA GLU A 95 -2.73 8.86 7.32
C GLU A 95 -2.30 8.68 5.88
N LEU A 96 -3.25 8.36 5.01
CA LEU A 96 -2.94 8.19 3.60
C LEU A 96 -2.50 9.50 2.96
N GLN A 97 -2.98 10.62 3.46
CA GLN A 97 -2.68 11.92 2.89
C GLN A 97 -1.46 12.58 3.51
N THR A 98 -1.19 12.31 4.77
CA THR A 98 -0.16 13.03 5.52
C THR A 98 1.06 12.18 5.87
N ASN A 99 0.97 10.88 5.74
CA ASN A 99 2.03 9.96 6.15
C ASN A 99 2.48 9.13 4.96
N LEU A 100 3.56 9.55 4.33
CA LEU A 100 4.03 8.89 3.09
C LEU A 100 4.43 7.45 3.33
N GLY A 101 5.07 7.15 4.46
CA GLY A 101 5.47 5.78 4.77
C GLY A 101 4.26 4.87 4.95
N TYR A 102 3.28 5.34 5.71
CA TYR A 102 2.07 4.57 5.92
C TYR A 102 1.33 4.35 4.59
N CYS A 103 1.23 5.40 3.79
CA CYS A 103 0.57 5.31 2.49
C CYS A 103 1.26 4.28 1.60
N THR A 104 2.60 4.28 1.62
CA THR A 104 3.38 3.31 0.86
C THR A 104 3.11 1.89 1.31
N ALA A 105 3.02 1.68 2.63
CA ALA A 105 2.74 0.35 3.17
C ALA A 105 1.37 -0.15 2.71
N ILE A 106 0.37 0.70 2.75
CA ILE A 106 -0.97 0.31 2.31
C ILE A 106 -0.98 0.03 0.81
N ALA A 107 -0.29 0.85 0.03
CA ALA A 107 -0.20 0.63 -1.43
C ALA A 107 0.43 -0.72 -1.73
N TRP A 108 1.52 -1.05 -1.02
CA TRP A 108 2.17 -2.35 -1.21
C TRP A 108 1.24 -3.51 -0.86
N LEU A 109 0.49 -3.37 0.22
CA LEU A 109 -0.44 -4.43 0.62
C LEU A 109 -1.56 -4.60 -0.39
N LEU A 110 -2.06 -3.52 -0.95
CA LEU A 110 -3.08 -3.60 -1.97
C LEU A 110 -2.54 -4.30 -3.22
N TYR A 111 -1.32 -3.97 -3.59
CA TYR A 111 -0.67 -4.63 -4.72
C TYR A 111 -0.50 -6.12 -4.45
N LYS A 112 0.02 -6.45 -3.27
CA LYS A 112 0.27 -7.84 -2.91
C LYS A 112 -1.03 -8.64 -2.91
N ARG A 113 -2.07 -8.08 -2.31
CA ARG A 113 -3.35 -8.75 -2.24
C ARG A 113 -3.97 -8.92 -3.62
N SER A 114 -3.84 -7.91 -4.47
CA SER A 114 -4.34 -7.97 -5.83
C SER A 114 -3.65 -9.07 -6.61
N THR A 115 -2.35 -9.18 -6.47
CA THR A 115 -1.57 -10.21 -7.14
C THR A 115 -1.97 -11.59 -6.63
N MET A 116 -2.18 -11.73 -5.34
CA MET A 116 -2.60 -13.00 -4.76
C MET A 116 -3.97 -13.41 -5.28
N VAL A 117 -4.88 -12.46 -5.38
CA VAL A 117 -6.21 -12.74 -5.89
C VAL A 117 -6.17 -13.21 -7.33
N ILE A 118 -5.28 -12.62 -8.12
CA ILE A 118 -5.15 -13.00 -9.51
C ILE A 118 -4.56 -14.40 -9.65
N GLU A 119 -3.55 -14.71 -8.87
CA GLU A 119 -2.84 -15.98 -8.95
C GLU A 119 -3.54 -17.11 -8.22
N GLU A 120 -4.07 -16.80 -7.07
CA GLU A 120 -4.57 -17.80 -6.16
C GLU A 120 -5.69 -18.68 -6.73
N PRO A 121 -6.68 -18.14 -7.42
CA PRO A 121 -7.74 -19.01 -7.95
C PRO A 121 -7.22 -20.11 -8.87
N VAL A 122 -6.30 -19.76 -9.76
CA VAL A 122 -5.72 -20.74 -10.67
C VAL A 122 -4.86 -21.72 -9.88
N HIS A 123 -4.05 -21.20 -9.01
CA HIS A 123 -3.17 -22.02 -8.21
C HIS A 123 -3.97 -22.94 -7.28
N SER A 124 -4.98 -22.41 -6.66
CA SER A 124 -5.83 -23.17 -5.75
C SER A 124 -6.52 -24.31 -6.47
N GLU A 125 -7.03 -24.04 -7.65
CA GLU A 125 -7.70 -25.07 -8.43
C GLU A 125 -6.76 -26.18 -8.77
N MET A 126 -5.56 -25.85 -9.14
CA MET A 126 -4.54 -26.85 -9.44
C MET A 126 -4.17 -27.66 -8.20
N ALA A 127 -4.11 -27.00 -7.09
CA ALA A 127 -3.79 -27.67 -5.84
C ALA A 127 -4.86 -28.66 -5.44
N ARG A 128 -6.10 -28.37 -5.78
CA ARG A 128 -7.21 -29.26 -5.44
C ARG A 128 -7.39 -30.35 -6.46
N ALA A 129 -6.96 -30.09 -7.64
CA ALA A 129 -7.07 -31.06 -8.71
C ALA A 129 -5.96 -32.11 -8.56
#